data_c841f0d569858eb16e1059f70b9ec5d0
#
_entry.id   c841f0d569858eb16e1059f70b9ec5d0
#
_cell.length_a   1.000
_cell.length_b   1.000
_cell.length_c   1.000
_cell.angle_alpha   90.00
_cell.angle_beta   90.00
_cell.angle_gamma   90.00
#
_symmetry.space_group_name_H-M   'P 1'
#
loop_
_entity.id
_entity.type
_entity.pdbx_description
1 polymer ?
#
loop_
_entity_poly.entity_id
_entity_poly.type
_entity_poly.pdbx_seq_one_letter_code
_entity_poly.pdbx_strand_id
1 'polypeptide(L)'
;IKNQFIDELINIPTNQDVLVVNDKASTCEVAIQQLKSHGINHINYYPYYPGIEEYKKLEVAITPGEANIVPSCVKRIIDIGPRIMDITSIVEVLISLECIDEYADRLSSYFFRNMIITSKRYINMANHANKVKEILEHIIDNSQDGIIYTNTNNEVLVFNKKAISLLKLNKENLISRNIYEVCPKLRGDIANI
;
A
#
# COMPACT_ATOMS: atom_id res chain seq x y z
N ILE A 1 5.38 5.96 13.85
CA ILE A 1 4.07 5.76 13.17
C ILE A 1 3.47 4.46 13.70
N LYS A 2 2.20 4.48 14.12
CA LYS A 2 1.51 3.25 14.52
C LYS A 2 1.23 2.38 13.28
N ASN A 3 1.43 1.07 13.39
CA ASN A 3 1.28 0.12 12.27
C ASN A 3 -0.08 0.20 11.55
N GLN A 4 -1.15 0.60 12.24
CA GLN A 4 -2.49 0.72 11.65
C GLN A 4 -2.59 1.80 10.55
N PHE A 5 -1.72 2.83 10.59
CA PHE A 5 -1.72 3.91 9.59
C PHE A 5 -0.81 3.64 8.40
N ILE A 6 0.10 2.67 8.51
CA ILE A 6 1.02 2.30 7.43
C ILE A 6 0.23 1.83 6.20
N ASP A 7 -0.82 1.04 6.40
CA ASP A 7 -1.65 0.53 5.31
C ASP A 7 -2.35 1.68 4.54
N GLU A 8 -2.81 2.73 5.26
CA GLU A 8 -3.43 3.90 4.62
C GLU A 8 -2.44 4.72 3.81
N LEU A 9 -1.19 4.82 4.30
CA LEU A 9 -0.12 5.53 3.61
C LEU A 9 0.36 4.79 2.37
N ILE A 10 0.50 3.46 2.45
CA ILE A 10 0.92 2.62 1.31
C ILE A 10 -0.14 2.63 0.19
N ASN A 11 -1.43 2.73 0.55
CA ASN A 11 -2.53 2.77 -0.42
C ASN A 11 -2.72 4.13 -1.10
N ILE A 12 -1.92 5.15 -0.79
CA ILE A 12 -1.89 6.40 -1.56
C ILE A 12 -1.25 6.11 -2.92
N PRO A 13 -1.88 6.54 -4.03
CA PRO A 13 -1.31 6.34 -5.37
C PRO A 13 0.11 6.91 -5.52
N THR A 14 0.93 6.24 -6.32
CA THR A 14 2.30 6.68 -6.62
C THR A 14 2.28 8.06 -7.29
N ASN A 15 3.20 8.92 -6.88
CA ASN A 15 3.34 10.32 -7.32
C ASN A 15 2.14 11.22 -6.97
N GLN A 16 1.26 10.80 -6.06
CA GLN A 16 0.21 11.68 -5.57
C GLN A 16 0.82 12.79 -4.71
N ASP A 17 0.33 14.00 -4.92
CA ASP A 17 0.67 15.17 -4.12
C ASP A 17 -0.15 15.17 -2.83
N VAL A 18 0.51 15.32 -1.67
CA VAL A 18 -0.11 15.26 -0.34
C VAL A 18 0.44 16.36 0.56
N LEU A 19 -0.43 17.03 1.31
CA LEU A 19 -0.01 17.96 2.36
C LEU A 19 0.52 17.18 3.58
N VAL A 20 1.61 17.67 4.15
CA VAL A 20 2.06 17.24 5.49
C VAL A 20 1.79 18.40 6.44
N VAL A 21 0.79 18.21 7.30
CA VAL A 21 0.26 19.26 8.18
C VAL A 21 0.86 19.11 9.57
N ASN A 22 1.46 20.19 10.07
CA ASN A 22 2.01 20.25 11.44
C ASN A 22 1.99 21.71 11.96
N ASP A 23 2.40 21.91 13.20
CA ASP A 23 2.40 23.21 13.90
C ASP A 23 3.41 24.22 13.34
N LYS A 24 4.54 23.75 12.77
CA LYS A 24 5.66 24.60 12.27
C LYS A 24 6.31 24.00 11.03
N ALA A 25 7.04 24.83 10.28
CA ALA A 25 7.81 24.40 9.11
C ALA A 25 8.81 23.27 9.45
N SER A 26 9.60 23.45 10.49
CA SER A 26 10.62 22.47 10.91
C SER A 26 10.02 21.11 11.28
N THR A 27 8.85 21.11 11.91
CA THR A 27 8.16 19.88 12.29
C THR A 27 7.52 19.16 11.11
N CYS A 28 7.08 19.90 10.07
CA CYS A 28 6.69 19.34 8.79
C CYS A 28 7.86 18.63 8.10
N GLU A 29 9.02 19.29 8.03
CA GLU A 29 10.23 18.71 7.41
C GLU A 29 10.68 17.44 8.12
N VAL A 30 10.72 17.44 9.45
CA VAL A 30 11.04 16.24 10.23
C VAL A 30 10.04 15.12 9.99
N ALA A 31 8.74 15.43 9.91
CA ALA A 31 7.70 14.43 9.60
C ALA A 31 7.89 13.84 8.20
N ILE A 32 8.20 14.67 7.19
CA ILE A 32 8.49 14.22 5.82
C ILE A 32 9.73 13.32 5.80
N GLN A 33 10.81 13.71 6.48
CA GLN A 33 12.02 12.90 6.56
C GLN A 33 11.76 11.55 7.22
N GLN A 34 10.97 11.52 8.29
CA GLN A 34 10.57 10.29 8.97
C GLN A 34 9.73 9.38 8.07
N LEU A 35 8.76 9.92 7.31
CA LEU A 35 7.98 9.14 6.35
C LEU A 35 8.88 8.51 5.30
N LYS A 36 9.82 9.27 4.75
CA LYS A 36 10.79 8.79 3.75
C LYS A 36 11.74 7.73 4.32
N SER A 37 12.24 7.90 5.54
CA SER A 37 13.12 6.92 6.20
C SER A 37 12.42 5.59 6.51
N HIS A 38 11.09 5.62 6.67
CA HIS A 38 10.27 4.42 6.80
C HIS A 38 9.87 3.80 5.45
N GLY A 39 10.45 4.26 4.34
CA GLY A 39 10.25 3.70 3.01
C GLY A 39 9.01 4.21 2.27
N ILE A 40 8.31 5.24 2.78
CA ILE A 40 7.16 5.84 2.10
C ILE A 40 7.68 6.94 1.17
N ASN A 41 8.22 6.51 0.01
CA ASN A 41 8.88 7.38 -0.97
C ASN A 41 8.08 7.58 -2.26
N HIS A 42 6.92 6.94 -2.38
CA HIS A 42 6.08 6.96 -3.59
C HIS A 42 5.14 8.16 -3.66
N ILE A 43 5.17 9.05 -2.66
CA ILE A 43 4.27 10.20 -2.50
C ILE A 43 5.08 11.50 -2.62
N ASN A 44 4.48 12.55 -3.19
CA ASN A 44 5.04 13.90 -3.22
C ASN A 44 4.53 14.69 -2.01
N TYR A 45 5.41 15.11 -1.14
CA TYR A 45 5.08 15.79 0.11
C TYR A 45 5.20 17.31 -0.01
N TYR A 46 4.16 18.02 0.44
CA TYR A 46 4.12 19.48 0.52
C TYR A 46 3.82 19.90 1.96
N PRO A 47 4.68 20.71 2.60
CA PRO A 47 4.46 21.14 3.97
C PRO A 47 3.30 22.14 4.06
N TYR A 48 2.52 22.01 5.13
CA TYR A 48 1.54 23.01 5.55
C TYR A 48 1.61 23.22 7.06
N TYR A 49 1.62 24.47 7.50
CA TYR A 49 1.62 24.88 8.90
C TYR A 49 0.89 26.22 9.03
N PRO A 50 0.34 26.58 10.23
CA PRO A 50 -0.31 27.87 10.45
C PRO A 50 0.64 29.04 10.18
N GLY A 51 0.15 30.02 9.39
CA GLY A 51 0.95 31.20 9.02
C GLY A 51 1.79 31.05 7.76
N ILE A 52 1.70 29.94 7.03
CA ILE A 52 2.31 29.82 5.71
C ILE A 52 1.61 30.75 4.72
N GLU A 53 2.37 31.58 4.02
CA GLU A 53 1.81 32.58 3.06
C GLU A 53 1.28 31.93 1.80
N GLU A 54 2.03 30.97 1.24
CA GLU A 54 1.66 30.25 0.04
C GLU A 54 1.79 28.75 0.23
N TYR A 55 0.77 27.99 -0.13
CA TYR A 55 0.78 26.53 -0.12
C TYR A 55 -0.06 25.94 -1.26
N LYS A 56 0.25 24.71 -1.63
CA LYS A 56 -0.48 23.99 -2.67
C LYS A 56 -1.82 23.49 -2.12
N LYS A 57 -2.95 23.89 -2.72
CA LYS A 57 -4.26 23.38 -2.31
C LYS A 57 -4.42 21.95 -2.80
N LEU A 58 -4.40 21.00 -1.85
CA LEU A 58 -4.49 19.57 -2.13
C LEU A 58 -5.65 18.96 -1.35
N GLU A 59 -6.17 17.85 -1.86
CA GLU A 59 -7.35 17.18 -1.28
C GLU A 59 -6.99 16.14 -0.21
N VAL A 60 -5.71 15.73 -0.12
CA VAL A 60 -5.23 14.73 0.83
C VAL A 60 -4.17 15.35 1.74
N ALA A 61 -4.29 15.09 3.03
CA ALA A 61 -3.31 15.51 4.02
C ALA A 61 -2.93 14.36 4.95
N ILE A 62 -1.66 14.37 5.37
CA ILE A 62 -1.10 13.53 6.44
C ILE A 62 -0.78 14.44 7.60
N THR A 63 -1.16 14.05 8.81
CA THR A 63 -0.85 14.81 10.04
C THR A 63 -0.48 13.90 11.18
N PRO A 64 0.51 14.26 12.02
CA PRO A 64 0.86 13.52 13.24
C PRO A 64 0.08 14.02 14.48
N GLY A 65 -1.26 13.98 14.43
CA GLY A 65 -2.12 14.37 15.54
C GLY A 65 -2.67 15.81 15.48
N GLU A 66 -2.39 16.56 14.40
CA GLU A 66 -2.77 17.97 14.27
C GLU A 66 -3.95 18.16 13.28
N ALA A 67 -4.96 17.29 13.37
CA ALA A 67 -6.12 17.33 12.45
C ALA A 67 -6.92 18.64 12.53
N ASN A 68 -6.86 19.34 13.66
CA ASN A 68 -7.53 20.61 13.90
C ASN A 68 -7.00 21.80 13.11
N ILE A 69 -5.74 21.72 12.63
CA ILE A 69 -5.11 22.79 11.83
C ILE A 69 -5.06 22.48 10.34
N VAL A 70 -5.67 21.37 9.91
CA VAL A 70 -5.74 20.99 8.49
C VAL A 70 -6.59 22.00 7.72
N PRO A 71 -6.13 22.51 6.56
CA PRO A 71 -6.87 23.50 5.80
C PRO A 71 -8.16 22.92 5.20
N SER A 72 -9.18 23.77 5.04
CA SER A 72 -10.53 23.38 4.59
C SER A 72 -10.60 22.81 3.16
N CYS A 73 -9.56 22.97 2.36
CA CYS A 73 -9.49 22.39 1.02
C CYS A 73 -9.24 20.87 1.04
N VAL A 74 -8.81 20.31 2.17
CA VAL A 74 -8.54 18.88 2.32
C VAL A 74 -9.84 18.10 2.51
N LYS A 75 -10.04 17.07 1.69
CA LYS A 75 -11.18 16.14 1.77
C LYS A 75 -10.87 14.87 2.56
N ARG A 76 -9.60 14.42 2.50
CA ARG A 76 -9.15 13.20 3.18
C ARG A 76 -7.97 13.50 4.10
N ILE A 77 -8.16 13.25 5.37
CA ILE A 77 -7.13 13.41 6.40
C ILE A 77 -6.67 12.01 6.84
N ILE A 78 -5.37 11.79 6.79
CA ILE A 78 -4.72 10.59 7.34
C ILE A 78 -3.96 11.03 8.58
N ASP A 79 -4.58 10.83 9.75
CA ASP A 79 -3.95 11.15 11.02
C ASP A 79 -3.11 9.97 11.50
N ILE A 80 -1.78 10.08 11.34
CA ILE A 80 -0.83 9.04 11.77
C ILE A 80 -0.60 9.01 13.28
N GLY A 81 -1.32 9.84 14.02
CA GLY A 81 -1.25 9.95 15.47
C GLY A 81 0.00 10.68 15.97
N PRO A 82 0.06 10.98 17.27
CA PRO A 82 1.17 11.71 17.86
C PRO A 82 2.48 10.93 17.71
N ARG A 83 3.58 11.65 17.69
CA ARG A 83 4.93 11.07 17.65
C ARG A 83 5.12 10.14 18.83
N ILE A 84 5.59 8.94 18.55
CA ILE A 84 6.02 7.98 19.56
C ILE A 84 7.54 8.02 19.57
N MET A 85 8.15 8.03 20.77
CA MET A 85 9.60 7.87 20.90
C MET A 85 10.00 6.56 20.22
N ASP A 86 10.99 6.61 19.36
CA ASP A 86 11.55 5.40 18.78
C ASP A 86 12.37 4.61 19.81
N ILE A 87 12.67 3.38 19.51
CA ILE A 87 13.39 2.51 20.43
C ILE A 87 14.80 3.04 20.71
N THR A 88 15.43 3.69 19.72
CA THR A 88 16.78 4.24 19.85
C THR A 88 16.79 5.38 20.88
N SER A 89 15.84 6.32 20.78
CA SER A 89 15.68 7.40 21.74
C SER A 89 15.37 6.89 23.15
N ILE A 90 14.55 5.84 23.28
CA ILE A 90 14.26 5.21 24.58
C ILE A 90 15.54 4.60 25.15
N VAL A 91 16.31 3.87 24.35
CA VAL A 91 17.58 3.25 24.78
C VAL A 91 18.58 4.32 25.18
N GLU A 92 18.75 5.41 24.42
CA GLU A 92 19.63 6.53 24.76
C GLU A 92 19.27 7.16 26.11
N VAL A 93 17.99 7.36 26.37
CA VAL A 93 17.51 7.87 27.68
C VAL A 93 17.83 6.88 28.81
N LEU A 94 17.58 5.58 28.60
CA LEU A 94 17.86 4.56 29.62
C LEU A 94 19.36 4.42 29.91
N ILE A 95 20.22 4.54 28.89
CA ILE A 95 21.68 4.60 29.08
C ILE A 95 22.06 5.82 29.86
N SER A 96 21.53 7.00 29.53
CA SER A 96 21.83 8.26 30.22
C SER A 96 21.37 8.24 31.67
N LEU A 97 20.37 7.46 32.02
CA LEU A 97 19.85 7.26 33.38
C LEU A 97 20.51 6.08 34.10
N GLU A 98 21.46 5.39 33.47
CA GLU A 98 22.15 4.20 34.00
C GLU A 98 21.22 3.06 34.42
N CYS A 99 20.02 2.95 33.80
CA CYS A 99 19.01 1.94 34.12
C CYS A 99 18.71 0.99 32.96
N ILE A 100 19.56 0.93 31.92
CA ILE A 100 19.36 0.09 30.76
C ILE A 100 19.22 -1.40 31.15
N ASP A 101 20.04 -1.88 32.08
CA ASP A 101 20.04 -3.30 32.47
C ASP A 101 18.72 -3.73 33.13
N GLU A 102 18.09 -2.83 33.88
CA GLU A 102 16.78 -3.09 34.52
C GLU A 102 15.64 -3.22 33.50
N TYR A 103 15.70 -2.46 32.38
CA TYR A 103 14.63 -2.39 31.40
C TYR A 103 14.89 -3.14 30.10
N ALA A 104 16.12 -3.64 29.87
CA ALA A 104 16.53 -4.30 28.63
C ALA A 104 15.60 -5.48 28.26
N ASP A 105 15.29 -6.35 29.23
CA ASP A 105 14.41 -7.52 28.99
C ASP A 105 12.98 -7.11 28.63
N ARG A 106 12.45 -6.06 29.25
CA ARG A 106 11.10 -5.54 28.97
C ARG A 106 11.05 -4.90 27.58
N LEU A 107 12.07 -4.12 27.19
CA LEU A 107 12.19 -3.51 25.88
C LEU A 107 12.29 -4.58 24.80
N SER A 108 13.17 -5.56 24.98
CA SER A 108 13.36 -6.66 24.06
C SER A 108 12.05 -7.46 23.88
N SER A 109 11.40 -7.81 24.98
CA SER A 109 10.12 -8.55 24.96
C SER A 109 9.01 -7.75 24.26
N TYR A 110 8.93 -6.44 24.47
CA TYR A 110 7.97 -5.56 23.80
C TYR A 110 8.23 -5.51 22.29
N PHE A 111 9.48 -5.36 21.89
CA PHE A 111 9.86 -5.32 20.48
C PHE A 111 9.59 -6.63 19.76
N PHE A 112 9.99 -7.77 20.33
CA PHE A 112 9.71 -9.08 19.79
C PHE A 112 8.21 -9.37 19.68
N ARG A 113 7.43 -8.98 20.69
CA ARG A 113 5.96 -9.14 20.65
C ARG A 113 5.36 -8.37 19.49
N ASN A 114 5.74 -7.10 19.29
CA ASN A 114 5.24 -6.29 18.18
C ASN A 114 5.65 -6.85 16.81
N MET A 115 6.88 -7.33 16.69
CA MET A 115 7.38 -7.99 15.48
C MET A 115 6.55 -9.25 15.16
N ILE A 116 6.27 -10.10 16.16
CA ILE A 116 5.47 -11.30 15.99
C ILE A 116 4.02 -10.95 15.58
N ILE A 117 3.41 -9.94 16.21
CA ILE A 117 2.05 -9.51 15.88
C ILE A 117 1.98 -9.01 14.42
N THR A 118 2.94 -8.18 14.03
CA THR A 118 3.02 -7.65 12.67
C THR A 118 3.23 -8.76 11.64
N SER A 119 4.17 -9.67 11.90
CA SER A 119 4.43 -10.83 11.03
C SER A 119 3.20 -11.73 10.87
N LYS A 120 2.49 -12.03 11.96
CA LYS A 120 1.23 -12.80 11.91
C LYS A 120 0.17 -12.10 11.05
N ARG A 121 0.05 -10.77 11.16
CA ARG A 121 -0.89 -9.99 10.34
C ARG A 121 -0.57 -10.13 8.85
N TYR A 122 0.70 -9.96 8.46
CA TYR A 122 1.12 -10.11 7.06
C TYR A 122 0.88 -11.52 6.53
N ILE A 123 1.20 -12.55 7.32
CA ILE A 123 0.95 -13.95 6.93
C ILE A 123 -0.55 -14.19 6.73
N ASN A 124 -1.40 -13.69 7.63
CA ASN A 124 -2.85 -13.84 7.52
C ASN A 124 -3.41 -13.12 6.29
N MET A 125 -2.91 -11.92 5.98
CA MET A 125 -3.31 -11.18 4.77
C MET A 125 -2.90 -11.93 3.50
N ALA A 126 -1.67 -12.45 3.43
CA ALA A 126 -1.20 -13.25 2.30
C ALA A 126 -2.03 -14.52 2.12
N ASN A 127 -2.32 -15.24 3.21
CA ASN A 127 -3.16 -16.43 3.17
C ASN A 127 -4.59 -16.12 2.71
N HIS A 128 -5.16 -14.99 3.16
CA HIS A 128 -6.48 -14.55 2.72
C HIS A 128 -6.49 -14.21 1.22
N ALA A 129 -5.50 -13.48 0.73
CA ALA A 129 -5.37 -13.14 -0.68
C ALA A 129 -5.23 -14.40 -1.55
N ASN A 130 -4.41 -15.37 -1.15
CA ASN A 130 -4.26 -16.65 -1.83
C ASN A 130 -5.58 -17.44 -1.85
N LYS A 131 -6.30 -17.48 -0.73
CA LYS A 131 -7.59 -18.16 -0.65
C LYS A 131 -8.65 -17.53 -1.57
N VAL A 132 -8.71 -16.19 -1.63
CA VAL A 132 -9.61 -15.49 -2.56
C VAL A 132 -9.24 -15.80 -4.00
N LYS A 133 -7.93 -15.79 -4.33
CA LYS A 133 -7.43 -16.16 -5.65
C LYS A 133 -7.87 -17.58 -6.04
N GLU A 134 -7.67 -18.59 -5.16
CA GLU A 134 -8.09 -19.97 -5.40
C GLU A 134 -9.61 -20.07 -5.64
N ILE A 135 -10.42 -19.37 -4.85
CA ILE A 135 -11.87 -19.35 -5.01
C ILE A 135 -12.25 -18.78 -6.39
N LEU A 136 -11.63 -17.67 -6.79
CA LEU A 136 -11.88 -17.03 -8.10
C LEU A 136 -11.48 -17.96 -9.24
N GLU A 137 -10.32 -18.61 -9.17
CA GLU A 137 -9.87 -19.61 -10.14
C GLU A 137 -10.86 -20.77 -10.25
N HIS A 138 -11.37 -21.28 -9.13
CA HIS A 138 -12.39 -22.33 -9.11
C HIS A 138 -13.71 -21.87 -9.76
N ILE A 139 -14.18 -20.66 -9.46
CA ILE A 139 -15.41 -20.11 -10.06
C ILE A 139 -15.26 -19.99 -11.57
N ILE A 140 -14.14 -19.42 -12.02
CA ILE A 140 -13.86 -19.22 -13.44
C ILE A 140 -13.73 -20.56 -14.18
N ASP A 141 -13.02 -21.53 -13.57
CA ASP A 141 -12.81 -22.87 -14.16
C ASP A 141 -14.09 -23.71 -14.27
N ASN A 142 -15.05 -23.50 -13.37
CA ASN A 142 -16.35 -24.18 -13.38
C ASN A 142 -17.41 -23.48 -14.25
N SER A 143 -17.08 -22.35 -14.88
CA SER A 143 -17.98 -21.70 -15.84
C SER A 143 -18.23 -22.57 -17.06
N GLN A 144 -19.48 -22.56 -17.55
CA GLN A 144 -19.83 -23.20 -18.81
C GLN A 144 -19.30 -22.44 -20.03
N ASP A 145 -19.00 -21.18 -19.87
CA ASP A 145 -18.44 -20.29 -20.88
C ASP A 145 -16.91 -20.29 -20.88
N GLY A 146 -16.31 -20.15 -22.07
CA GLY A 146 -14.88 -19.90 -22.20
C GLY A 146 -14.57 -18.45 -21.83
N ILE A 147 -13.80 -18.25 -20.75
CA ILE A 147 -13.42 -16.93 -20.22
C ILE A 147 -11.96 -16.67 -20.55
N ILE A 148 -11.70 -15.53 -21.20
CA ILE A 148 -10.35 -14.99 -21.41
C ILE A 148 -10.37 -13.52 -21.01
N TYR A 149 -9.42 -13.11 -20.17
CA TYR A 149 -9.24 -11.72 -19.76
C TYR A 149 -7.88 -11.22 -20.25
N THR A 150 -7.89 -10.05 -20.88
CA THR A 150 -6.68 -9.39 -21.43
C THR A 150 -6.49 -8.01 -20.80
N ASN A 151 -5.26 -7.53 -20.80
CA ASN A 151 -4.95 -6.12 -20.48
C ASN A 151 -5.23 -5.21 -21.71
N THR A 152 -4.96 -3.91 -21.54
CA THR A 152 -5.11 -2.89 -22.58
C THR A 152 -4.21 -3.11 -23.81
N ASN A 153 -3.14 -3.89 -23.68
CA ASN A 153 -2.24 -4.27 -24.76
C ASN A 153 -2.66 -5.58 -25.45
N ASN A 154 -3.85 -6.11 -25.14
CA ASN A 154 -4.35 -7.39 -25.61
C ASN A 154 -3.48 -8.60 -25.19
N GLU A 155 -2.71 -8.48 -24.10
CA GLU A 155 -1.97 -9.60 -23.54
C GLU A 155 -2.88 -10.41 -22.61
N VAL A 156 -2.89 -11.73 -22.76
CA VAL A 156 -3.71 -12.64 -21.96
C VAL A 156 -3.22 -12.69 -20.52
N LEU A 157 -4.08 -12.31 -19.58
CA LEU A 157 -3.83 -12.35 -18.15
C LEU A 157 -4.49 -13.55 -17.45
N VAL A 158 -5.71 -13.91 -17.87
CA VAL A 158 -6.47 -15.02 -17.30
C VAL A 158 -7.19 -15.77 -18.41
N PHE A 159 -7.27 -17.08 -18.29
CA PHE A 159 -8.12 -17.96 -19.10
C PHE A 159 -8.59 -19.14 -18.25
N ASN A 160 -9.78 -19.67 -18.56
CA ASN A 160 -10.30 -20.84 -17.89
C ASN A 160 -10.14 -22.12 -18.75
N LYS A 161 -10.34 -23.27 -18.11
CA LYS A 161 -10.25 -24.59 -18.77
C LYS A 161 -11.20 -24.70 -19.96
N LYS A 162 -12.37 -24.06 -19.86
CA LYS A 162 -13.38 -24.09 -20.94
C LYS A 162 -12.93 -23.33 -22.17
N ALA A 163 -12.25 -22.15 -22.00
CA ALA A 163 -11.67 -21.41 -23.11
C ALA A 163 -10.61 -22.24 -23.85
N ILE A 164 -9.71 -22.90 -23.09
CA ILE A 164 -8.70 -23.79 -23.66
C ILE A 164 -9.35 -24.89 -24.52
N SER A 165 -10.38 -25.54 -23.96
CA SER A 165 -11.09 -26.63 -24.62
C SER A 165 -11.82 -26.15 -25.90
N LEU A 166 -12.55 -25.02 -25.83
CA LEU A 166 -13.32 -24.47 -26.93
C LEU A 166 -12.43 -24.00 -28.08
N LEU A 167 -11.34 -23.34 -27.75
CA LEU A 167 -10.42 -22.77 -28.74
C LEU A 167 -9.31 -23.74 -29.17
N LYS A 168 -9.26 -24.95 -28.55
CA LYS A 168 -8.21 -25.96 -28.77
C LYS A 168 -6.81 -25.42 -28.61
N LEU A 169 -6.62 -24.58 -27.57
CA LEU A 169 -5.36 -23.94 -27.28
C LEU A 169 -4.42 -24.89 -26.52
N ASN A 170 -3.11 -24.75 -26.77
CA ASN A 170 -2.13 -25.44 -25.93
C ASN A 170 -1.89 -24.62 -24.64
N LYS A 171 -2.01 -25.26 -23.46
CA LYS A 171 -1.92 -24.60 -22.15
C LYS A 171 -0.54 -23.98 -21.87
N GLU A 172 0.49 -24.47 -22.53
CA GLU A 172 1.85 -23.98 -22.35
C GLU A 172 2.04 -22.63 -23.07
N ASN A 173 2.36 -21.57 -22.33
CA ASN A 173 2.70 -20.24 -22.83
C ASN A 173 1.55 -19.35 -23.34
N LEU A 174 0.35 -19.40 -22.71
CA LEU A 174 -0.74 -18.48 -23.05
C LEU A 174 -0.65 -17.13 -22.31
N ILE A 175 -0.20 -17.14 -21.06
CA ILE A 175 -0.12 -15.92 -20.23
C ILE A 175 0.94 -14.97 -20.79
N SER A 176 0.64 -13.67 -20.79
CA SER A 176 1.47 -12.58 -21.30
C SER A 176 1.71 -12.60 -22.81
N ARG A 177 0.97 -13.42 -23.57
CA ARG A 177 0.98 -13.37 -25.03
C ARG A 177 -0.19 -12.56 -25.57
N ASN A 178 -0.01 -11.98 -26.73
CA ASN A 178 -1.07 -11.25 -27.40
C ASN A 178 -2.18 -12.24 -27.84
N ILE A 179 -3.43 -11.92 -27.46
CA ILE A 179 -4.60 -12.79 -27.75
C ILE A 179 -4.77 -13.08 -29.24
N TYR A 180 -4.42 -12.14 -30.11
CA TYR A 180 -4.55 -12.31 -31.58
C TYR A 180 -3.45 -13.19 -32.18
N GLU A 181 -2.33 -13.41 -31.46
CA GLU A 181 -1.33 -14.42 -31.83
C GLU A 181 -1.75 -15.81 -31.39
N VAL A 182 -2.35 -15.89 -30.18
CA VAL A 182 -2.83 -17.13 -29.59
C VAL A 182 -4.08 -17.64 -30.31
N CYS A 183 -4.98 -16.74 -30.67
CA CYS A 183 -6.23 -17.04 -31.35
C CYS A 183 -6.51 -16.07 -32.51
N PRO A 184 -5.89 -16.26 -33.68
CA PRO A 184 -6.07 -15.38 -34.86
C PRO A 184 -7.51 -15.20 -35.33
N LYS A 185 -8.39 -16.17 -35.03
CA LYS A 185 -9.82 -16.12 -35.40
C LYS A 185 -10.57 -14.97 -34.71
N LEU A 186 -10.13 -14.53 -33.52
CA LEU A 186 -10.76 -13.42 -32.81
C LEU A 186 -10.49 -12.04 -33.44
N ARG A 187 -9.58 -11.93 -34.40
CA ARG A 187 -9.30 -10.68 -35.13
C ARG A 187 -10.46 -10.20 -36.02
N GLY A 188 -11.31 -11.15 -36.46
CA GLY A 188 -12.41 -10.84 -37.38
C GLY A 188 -13.73 -10.44 -36.70
N ASP A 189 -13.96 -10.90 -35.47
CA ASP A 189 -15.28 -10.77 -34.83
C ASP A 189 -15.44 -9.49 -33.99
N ILE A 190 -14.35 -8.84 -33.58
CA ILE A 190 -14.37 -7.60 -32.75
C ILE A 190 -14.55 -6.33 -33.61
N ALA A 191 -14.34 -6.38 -34.89
CA ALA A 191 -14.53 -5.23 -35.79
C ALA A 191 -16.01 -4.90 -36.09
N ASN A 192 -16.97 -5.68 -35.56
CA ASN A 192 -18.40 -5.54 -35.80
C ASN A 192 -19.27 -5.33 -34.56
N ILE A 193 -18.67 -4.83 -33.42
CA ILE A 193 -19.43 -4.42 -32.25
C ILE A 193 -19.09 -2.89 -31.96
#